data_bfe0123bd811e3c6afc8f4a316710782
#
_entry.id   bfe0123bd811e3c6afc8f4a316710782
#
_cell.length_a   1.000
_cell.length_b   1.000
_cell.length_c   1.000
_cell.angle_alpha   90.00
_cell.angle_beta   90.00
_cell.angle_gamma   90.00
#
_symmetry.space_group_name_H-M   'P 1'
#
loop_
_entity.id
_entity.type
_entity.pdbx_description
1 polymer ?
#
loop_
_entity_poly.entity_id
_entity_poly.type
_entity_poly.pdbx_seq_one_letter_code
_entity_poly.pdbx_strand_id
1 'polypeptide(L)'
;MSEEEGRAMQQYLDESVEFIHDIDGAGFLPQEKLDRIMEIGEHKYITPDGECIPFLTDYEKSCLLIQKGTLTNEEREIMESHVVMTSKILSKVKFHSFHKDVASIASNHHEFINGTGYPMKKGAEELSVECRVLTIADIYDALTCTDRPYKKPMPRAKAFSILEAMVEEGKLDGQLVKWFEEAIEYYYKETEDEKNK
;
A
#
# COMPACT_ATOMS: atom_id res chain seq x y z
N MET A 1 -34.58 16.56 25.68
CA MET A 1 -34.30 16.86 24.28
C MET A 1 -35.63 17.31 23.63
N SER A 2 -35.66 18.51 23.09
CA SER A 2 -36.84 19.00 22.34
C SER A 2 -36.96 18.29 21.00
N GLU A 3 -38.15 18.35 20.36
CA GLU A 3 -38.34 17.77 19.02
C GLU A 3 -37.42 18.43 17.95
N GLU A 4 -37.08 19.69 18.14
CA GLU A 4 -36.16 20.44 17.28
C GLU A 4 -34.72 19.97 17.43
N GLU A 5 -34.25 19.76 18.65
CA GLU A 5 -32.92 19.20 18.93
C GLU A 5 -32.79 17.77 18.40
N GLY A 6 -33.86 16.97 18.48
CA GLY A 6 -33.89 15.61 17.96
C GLY A 6 -33.79 15.59 16.43
N ARG A 7 -34.48 16.49 15.72
CA ARG A 7 -34.38 16.60 14.25
C ARG A 7 -32.99 17.07 13.80
N ALA A 8 -32.42 18.06 14.47
CA ALA A 8 -31.06 18.55 14.16
C ALA A 8 -30.01 17.46 14.37
N MET A 9 -30.11 16.64 15.43
CA MET A 9 -29.22 15.51 15.67
C MET A 9 -29.37 14.42 14.60
N GLN A 10 -30.60 14.11 14.18
CA GLN A 10 -30.83 13.13 13.11
C GLN A 10 -30.20 13.60 11.79
N GLN A 11 -30.38 14.85 11.43
CA GLN A 11 -29.77 15.43 10.23
C GLN A 11 -28.24 15.36 10.30
N TYR A 12 -27.64 15.72 11.44
CA TYR A 12 -26.19 15.64 11.64
C TYR A 12 -25.65 14.20 11.49
N LEU A 13 -26.40 13.21 11.99
CA LEU A 13 -26.06 11.80 11.86
C LEU A 13 -26.11 11.35 10.39
N ASP A 14 -27.17 11.68 9.68
CA ASP A 14 -27.35 11.32 8.27
C ASP A 14 -26.22 11.92 7.40
N GLU A 15 -25.91 13.20 7.60
CA GLU A 15 -24.80 13.89 6.92
C GLU A 15 -23.42 13.26 7.28
N SER A 16 -23.25 12.83 8.52
CA SER A 16 -21.99 12.20 8.97
C SER A 16 -21.82 10.80 8.36
N VAL A 17 -22.89 10.03 8.25
CA VAL A 17 -22.89 8.70 7.60
C VAL A 17 -22.57 8.84 6.12
N GLU A 18 -23.22 9.78 5.42
CA GLU A 18 -22.98 10.05 4.00
C GLU A 18 -21.50 10.46 3.78
N PHE A 19 -20.99 11.37 4.61
CA PHE A 19 -19.58 11.78 4.57
C PHE A 19 -18.60 10.61 4.75
N ILE A 20 -18.84 9.73 5.73
CA ILE A 20 -17.98 8.56 5.96
C ILE A 20 -18.02 7.62 4.76
N HIS A 21 -19.20 7.37 4.17
CA HIS A 21 -19.29 6.55 2.96
C HIS A 21 -18.54 7.15 1.76
N ASP A 22 -18.56 8.47 1.62
CA ASP A 22 -17.85 9.16 0.53
C ASP A 22 -16.33 9.07 0.64
N ILE A 23 -15.81 8.95 1.86
CA ILE A 23 -14.36 8.86 2.09
C ILE A 23 -13.85 7.43 2.23
N ASP A 24 -14.74 6.47 2.40
CA ASP A 24 -14.37 5.06 2.57
C ASP A 24 -13.64 4.54 1.33
N GLY A 25 -12.46 3.96 1.56
CA GLY A 25 -11.58 3.47 0.50
C GLY A 25 -10.82 4.54 -0.28
N ALA A 26 -10.86 5.82 0.12
CA ALA A 26 -10.03 6.86 -0.47
C ALA A 26 -8.55 6.60 -0.18
N GLY A 27 -7.73 6.56 -1.24
CA GLY A 27 -6.28 6.31 -1.10
C GLY A 27 -5.51 7.48 -0.49
N PHE A 28 -6.12 8.67 -0.39
CA PHE A 28 -5.58 9.86 0.24
C PHE A 28 -6.72 10.74 0.77
N LEU A 29 -6.58 11.19 2.02
CA LEU A 29 -7.49 12.12 2.67
C LEU A 29 -6.79 13.46 2.93
N PRO A 30 -7.33 14.60 2.43
CA PRO A 30 -6.84 15.93 2.76
C PRO A 30 -7.15 16.26 4.23
N GLN A 31 -6.40 17.21 4.80
CA GLN A 31 -6.49 17.58 6.22
C GLN A 31 -7.92 17.96 6.65
N GLU A 32 -8.65 18.68 5.83
CA GLU A 32 -10.03 19.09 6.09
C GLU A 32 -10.96 17.88 6.37
N LYS A 33 -10.78 16.79 5.62
CA LYS A 33 -11.58 15.56 5.84
C LYS A 33 -11.17 14.85 7.13
N LEU A 34 -9.88 14.84 7.48
CA LEU A 34 -9.39 14.31 8.75
C LEU A 34 -9.95 15.08 9.94
N ASP A 35 -9.98 16.41 9.85
CA ASP A 35 -10.53 17.28 10.89
C ASP A 35 -12.03 17.00 11.09
N ARG A 36 -12.79 16.77 10.00
CA ARG A 36 -14.21 16.39 10.07
C ARG A 36 -14.42 15.01 10.72
N ILE A 37 -13.57 14.04 10.45
CA ILE A 37 -13.60 12.71 11.13
C ILE A 37 -13.38 12.89 12.64
N MET A 38 -12.40 13.72 13.02
CA MET A 38 -12.14 14.02 14.43
C MET A 38 -13.36 14.64 15.10
N GLU A 39 -13.98 15.63 14.47
CA GLU A 39 -15.21 16.28 14.96
C GLU A 39 -16.34 15.26 15.19
N ILE A 40 -16.61 14.40 14.20
CA ILE A 40 -17.63 13.35 14.32
C ILE A 40 -17.28 12.40 15.48
N GLY A 41 -16.03 12.04 15.65
CA GLY A 41 -15.54 11.14 16.69
C GLY A 41 -15.60 11.70 18.11
N GLU A 42 -15.77 13.01 18.29
CA GLU A 42 -15.98 13.63 19.61
C GLU A 42 -17.45 13.54 20.08
N HIS A 43 -18.38 13.33 19.17
CA HIS A 43 -19.80 13.21 19.49
C HIS A 43 -20.12 11.90 20.19
N LYS A 44 -21.05 11.97 21.14
CA LYS A 44 -21.53 10.83 21.92
C LYS A 44 -23.05 10.84 21.99
N TYR A 45 -23.63 9.68 22.10
CA TYR A 45 -25.07 9.55 22.37
C TYR A 45 -25.32 8.74 23.63
N ILE A 46 -26.51 8.95 24.22
CA ILE A 46 -26.92 8.21 25.41
C ILE A 46 -27.93 7.16 24.94
N THR A 47 -27.63 5.89 25.23
CA THR A 47 -28.56 4.78 24.95
C THR A 47 -29.79 4.84 25.84
N PRO A 48 -30.89 4.13 25.51
CA PRO A 48 -32.07 4.03 26.40
C PRO A 48 -31.74 3.50 27.79
N ASP A 49 -30.67 2.71 27.92
CA ASP A 49 -30.21 2.15 29.21
C ASP A 49 -29.29 3.11 29.98
N GLY A 50 -29.06 4.32 29.44
CA GLY A 50 -28.26 5.36 30.09
C GLY A 50 -26.75 5.29 29.86
N GLU A 51 -26.28 4.42 28.99
CA GLU A 51 -24.85 4.35 28.62
C GLU A 51 -24.49 5.47 27.63
N CYS A 52 -23.31 6.08 27.84
CA CYS A 52 -22.77 7.10 26.96
C CYS A 52 -21.80 6.46 25.97
N ILE A 53 -22.20 6.37 24.71
CA ILE A 53 -21.45 5.71 23.66
C ILE A 53 -20.95 6.74 22.64
N PRO A 54 -19.68 6.72 22.20
CA PRO A 54 -19.18 7.59 21.15
C PRO A 54 -19.77 7.20 19.78
N PHE A 55 -19.88 8.16 18.86
CA PHE A 55 -20.30 7.89 17.48
C PHE A 55 -19.32 7.00 16.73
N LEU A 56 -18.03 7.18 16.99
CA LEU A 56 -16.96 6.36 16.46
C LEU A 56 -16.14 5.79 17.62
N THR A 57 -15.90 4.50 17.60
CA THR A 57 -14.94 3.85 18.51
C THR A 57 -13.52 4.32 18.23
N ASP A 58 -12.59 4.12 19.14
CA ASP A 58 -11.18 4.47 18.92
C ASP A 58 -10.56 3.68 17.78
N TYR A 59 -11.00 2.44 17.56
CA TYR A 59 -10.58 1.63 16.44
C TYR A 59 -11.10 2.19 15.11
N GLU A 60 -12.38 2.51 15.00
CA GLU A 60 -12.97 3.12 13.79
C GLU A 60 -12.30 4.47 13.48
N LYS A 61 -12.06 5.32 14.48
CA LYS A 61 -11.29 6.55 14.30
C LYS A 61 -9.89 6.27 13.75
N SER A 62 -9.19 5.27 14.27
CA SER A 62 -7.84 4.93 13.80
C SER A 62 -7.83 4.47 12.33
N CYS A 63 -8.87 3.75 11.89
CA CYS A 63 -9.03 3.33 10.50
C CYS A 63 -9.38 4.50 9.58
N LEU A 64 -10.32 5.36 9.98
CA LEU A 64 -10.78 6.50 9.17
C LEU A 64 -9.74 7.63 9.08
N LEU A 65 -8.86 7.78 10.07
CA LEU A 65 -7.81 8.82 10.11
C LEU A 65 -6.56 8.46 9.32
N ILE A 66 -6.56 7.39 8.52
CA ILE A 66 -5.44 7.05 7.64
C ILE A 66 -5.36 8.07 6.51
N GLN A 67 -4.39 8.98 6.59
CA GLN A 67 -4.23 10.04 5.60
C GLN A 67 -3.80 9.51 4.23
N LYS A 68 -2.95 8.48 4.18
CA LYS A 68 -2.41 7.91 2.95
C LYS A 68 -2.38 6.38 3.00
N GLY A 69 -3.03 5.76 2.03
CA GLY A 69 -3.19 4.30 1.96
C GLY A 69 -4.48 3.84 2.63
N THR A 70 -4.56 2.57 2.98
CA THR A 70 -5.75 1.90 3.52
C THR A 70 -5.44 1.01 4.73
N LEU A 71 -4.20 1.04 5.23
CA LEU A 71 -3.75 0.20 6.35
C LEU A 71 -3.40 1.08 7.54
N THR A 72 -3.84 0.67 8.74
CA THR A 72 -3.34 1.21 10.01
C THR A 72 -1.85 0.90 10.16
N ASN A 73 -1.19 1.52 11.13
CA ASN A 73 0.23 1.25 11.40
C ASN A 73 0.45 -0.21 11.81
N GLU A 74 -0.43 -0.76 12.63
CA GLU A 74 -0.39 -2.16 13.08
C GLU A 74 -0.57 -3.14 11.91
N GLU A 75 -1.53 -2.88 11.02
CA GLU A 75 -1.75 -3.69 9.82
C GLU A 75 -0.56 -3.59 8.85
N ARG A 76 0.04 -2.42 8.74
CA ARG A 76 1.26 -2.21 7.96
C ARG A 76 2.43 -3.02 8.52
N GLU A 77 2.67 -2.99 9.83
CA GLU A 77 3.70 -3.79 10.47
C GLU A 77 3.49 -5.29 10.25
N ILE A 78 2.25 -5.77 10.34
CA ILE A 78 1.89 -7.16 10.04
C ILE A 78 2.20 -7.47 8.58
N MET A 79 1.80 -6.61 7.65
CA MET A 79 2.05 -6.78 6.22
C MET A 79 3.56 -6.78 5.93
N GLU A 80 4.32 -5.85 6.49
CA GLU A 80 5.78 -5.78 6.30
C GLU A 80 6.53 -6.97 6.93
N SER A 81 5.95 -7.60 7.95
CA SER A 81 6.55 -8.75 8.64
C SER A 81 6.80 -9.97 7.74
N HIS A 82 6.11 -10.08 6.58
CA HIS A 82 6.31 -11.20 5.65
C HIS A 82 7.76 -11.29 5.15
N VAL A 83 8.44 -10.16 4.98
CA VAL A 83 9.85 -10.11 4.57
C VAL A 83 10.75 -10.70 5.66
N VAL A 84 10.47 -10.35 6.92
CA VAL A 84 11.19 -10.90 8.07
C VAL A 84 10.95 -12.41 8.19
N MET A 85 9.72 -12.87 7.95
CA MET A 85 9.39 -14.29 7.93
C MET A 85 10.08 -15.02 6.79
N THR A 86 10.11 -14.44 5.58
CA THR A 86 10.88 -14.95 4.44
C THR A 86 12.35 -15.14 4.80
N SER A 87 12.97 -14.12 5.40
CA SER A 87 14.36 -14.20 5.87
C SER A 87 14.56 -15.33 6.88
N LYS A 88 13.69 -15.45 7.88
CA LYS A 88 13.74 -16.53 8.89
C LYS A 88 13.61 -17.91 8.28
N ILE A 89 12.72 -18.11 7.30
CA ILE A 89 12.52 -19.39 6.62
C ILE A 89 13.75 -19.72 5.76
N LEU A 90 14.15 -18.79 4.90
CA LEU A 90 15.26 -19.02 3.97
C LEU A 90 16.61 -19.17 4.67
N SER A 91 16.82 -18.57 5.84
CA SER A 91 18.02 -18.80 6.65
C SER A 91 18.21 -20.23 7.14
N LYS A 92 17.15 -21.06 7.14
CA LYS A 92 17.21 -22.48 7.46
C LYS A 92 17.53 -23.36 6.26
N VAL A 93 17.46 -22.83 5.05
CA VAL A 93 17.74 -23.54 3.81
C VAL A 93 19.22 -23.38 3.46
N LYS A 94 19.91 -24.49 3.19
CA LYS A 94 21.29 -24.46 2.74
C LYS A 94 21.32 -24.27 1.22
N PHE A 95 21.54 -23.04 0.79
CA PHE A 95 21.76 -22.73 -0.63
C PHE A 95 23.23 -22.99 -1.00
N HIS A 96 23.44 -23.58 -2.17
CA HIS A 96 24.78 -23.91 -2.66
C HIS A 96 25.06 -23.24 -4.01
N SER A 97 26.34 -22.99 -4.27
CA SER A 97 26.85 -22.52 -5.56
C SER A 97 26.13 -21.23 -6.03
N PHE A 98 25.50 -21.25 -7.20
CA PHE A 98 24.84 -20.09 -7.82
C PHE A 98 23.64 -19.55 -7.02
N HIS A 99 23.11 -20.30 -6.06
CA HIS A 99 21.93 -19.93 -5.29
C HIS A 99 22.26 -19.36 -3.89
N LYS A 100 23.52 -19.15 -3.57
CA LYS A 100 23.95 -18.71 -2.22
C LYS A 100 23.30 -17.39 -1.77
N ASP A 101 23.00 -16.51 -2.71
CA ASP A 101 22.47 -15.16 -2.44
C ASP A 101 20.93 -15.08 -2.46
N VAL A 102 20.24 -16.20 -2.77
CA VAL A 102 18.76 -16.24 -2.86
C VAL A 102 18.07 -15.73 -1.59
N ALA A 103 18.56 -16.15 -0.42
CA ALA A 103 18.00 -15.71 0.85
C ALA A 103 18.14 -14.19 1.04
N SER A 104 19.28 -13.63 0.68
CA SER A 104 19.52 -12.18 0.75
C SER A 104 18.64 -11.41 -0.22
N ILE A 105 18.57 -11.86 -1.48
CA ILE A 105 17.77 -11.21 -2.52
C ILE A 105 16.29 -11.21 -2.12
N ALA A 106 15.75 -12.37 -1.74
CA ALA A 106 14.35 -12.50 -1.34
C ALA A 106 14.00 -11.75 -0.05
N SER A 107 14.97 -11.50 0.83
CA SER A 107 14.74 -10.77 2.09
C SER A 107 14.87 -9.26 1.95
N ASN A 108 15.28 -8.75 0.80
CA ASN A 108 15.53 -7.32 0.59
C ASN A 108 14.73 -6.72 -0.57
N HIS A 109 13.76 -7.45 -1.16
CA HIS A 109 13.01 -7.00 -2.34
C HIS A 109 12.07 -5.80 -2.08
N HIS A 110 11.88 -5.40 -0.84
CA HIS A 110 11.18 -4.17 -0.46
C HIS A 110 12.11 -3.07 0.05
N GLU A 111 13.42 -3.25 -0.08
CA GLU A 111 14.38 -2.18 0.17
C GLU A 111 14.47 -1.24 -1.03
N PHE A 112 14.75 0.04 -0.76
CA PHE A 112 14.95 1.07 -1.78
C PHE A 112 16.37 1.61 -1.73
N ILE A 113 16.94 1.98 -2.89
CA ILE A 113 18.33 2.46 -2.98
C ILE A 113 18.62 3.72 -2.16
N ASN A 114 17.59 4.49 -1.78
CA ASN A 114 17.70 5.67 -0.91
C ASN A 114 17.57 5.34 0.59
N GLY A 115 17.46 4.07 0.98
CA GLY A 115 17.34 3.65 2.37
C GLY A 115 15.98 3.87 3.02
N THR A 116 14.93 4.19 2.25
CA THR A 116 13.56 4.39 2.78
C THR A 116 12.69 3.14 2.73
N GLY A 117 13.24 2.01 2.26
CA GLY A 117 12.56 0.71 2.21
C GLY A 117 12.50 0.00 3.57
N TYR A 118 12.12 -1.24 3.56
CA TYR A 118 12.05 -2.10 4.74
C TYR A 118 12.52 -3.54 4.42
N PRO A 119 12.90 -4.34 5.42
CA PRO A 119 12.83 -4.11 6.86
C PRO A 119 14.08 -3.45 7.46
N MET A 120 15.22 -3.41 6.73
CA MET A 120 16.53 -3.02 7.27
C MET A 120 16.96 -1.62 6.86
N LYS A 121 16.19 -0.93 5.99
CA LYS A 121 16.48 0.40 5.44
C LYS A 121 17.84 0.50 4.76
N LYS A 122 18.18 -0.52 3.97
CA LYS A 122 19.44 -0.63 3.25
C LYS A 122 19.51 0.36 2.09
N GLY A 123 20.68 0.94 1.89
CA GLY A 123 20.97 1.82 0.76
C GLY A 123 21.53 1.09 -0.46
N ALA A 124 21.82 1.85 -1.53
CA ALA A 124 22.29 1.32 -2.81
C ALA A 124 23.53 0.42 -2.70
N GLU A 125 24.49 0.76 -1.82
CA GLU A 125 25.75 0.04 -1.67
C GLU A 125 25.57 -1.37 -1.06
N GLU A 126 24.46 -1.59 -0.34
CA GLU A 126 24.17 -2.83 0.35
C GLU A 126 23.24 -3.76 -0.46
N LEU A 127 22.63 -3.25 -1.54
CA LEU A 127 21.69 -3.96 -2.38
C LEU A 127 22.36 -4.42 -3.68
N SER A 128 22.42 -5.74 -3.90
CA SER A 128 22.89 -6.30 -5.16
C SER A 128 21.98 -5.90 -6.34
N VAL A 129 22.51 -6.00 -7.55
CA VAL A 129 21.75 -5.69 -8.77
C VAL A 129 20.51 -6.59 -8.87
N GLU A 130 20.63 -7.86 -8.54
CA GLU A 130 19.53 -8.83 -8.56
C GLU A 130 18.42 -8.43 -7.59
N CYS A 131 18.79 -7.93 -6.39
CA CYS A 131 17.82 -7.43 -5.42
C CYS A 131 17.04 -6.23 -5.97
N ARG A 132 17.74 -5.23 -6.55
CA ARG A 132 17.11 -4.05 -7.16
C ARG A 132 16.20 -4.40 -8.33
N VAL A 133 16.59 -5.37 -9.17
CA VAL A 133 15.75 -5.89 -10.26
C VAL A 133 14.50 -6.57 -9.70
N LEU A 134 14.64 -7.38 -8.65
CA LEU A 134 13.49 -8.04 -8.02
C LEU A 134 12.52 -7.02 -7.42
N THR A 135 13.02 -5.95 -6.79
CA THR A 135 12.21 -4.84 -6.29
C THR A 135 11.38 -4.19 -7.41
N ILE A 136 11.99 -3.91 -8.56
CA ILE A 136 11.31 -3.34 -9.73
C ILE A 136 10.23 -4.29 -10.25
N ALA A 137 10.57 -5.58 -10.38
CA ALA A 137 9.65 -6.60 -10.88
C ALA A 137 8.44 -6.81 -9.95
N ASP A 138 8.67 -6.83 -8.63
CA ASP A 138 7.61 -6.96 -7.62
C ASP A 138 6.63 -5.78 -7.66
N ILE A 139 7.16 -4.54 -7.74
CA ILE A 139 6.32 -3.34 -7.86
C ILE A 139 5.53 -3.37 -9.17
N TYR A 140 6.16 -3.73 -10.29
CA TYR A 140 5.49 -3.82 -11.58
C TYR A 140 4.37 -4.86 -11.57
N ASP A 141 4.63 -6.05 -11.03
CA ASP A 141 3.63 -7.11 -10.88
C ASP A 141 2.47 -6.63 -10.00
N ALA A 142 2.77 -6.00 -8.86
CA ALA A 142 1.77 -5.45 -7.95
C ALA A 142 0.84 -4.40 -8.61
N LEU A 143 1.33 -3.67 -9.60
CA LEU A 143 0.56 -2.67 -10.36
C LEU A 143 -0.26 -3.28 -11.51
N THR A 144 0.26 -4.33 -12.16
CA THR A 144 -0.29 -4.86 -13.42
C THR A 144 -1.01 -6.20 -13.29
N CYS A 145 -0.85 -6.91 -12.14
CA CYS A 145 -1.46 -8.20 -11.89
C CYS A 145 -3.00 -8.13 -11.92
N THR A 146 -3.63 -9.12 -12.59
CA THR A 146 -5.08 -9.25 -12.74
C THR A 146 -5.75 -10.01 -11.59
N ASP A 147 -4.99 -10.72 -10.76
CA ASP A 147 -5.51 -11.66 -9.75
C ASP A 147 -5.93 -10.98 -8.43
N ARG A 148 -5.91 -9.64 -8.39
CA ARG A 148 -6.34 -8.88 -7.20
C ARG A 148 -7.82 -8.55 -7.29
N PRO A 149 -8.71 -9.16 -6.47
CA PRO A 149 -10.17 -8.99 -6.56
C PRO A 149 -10.64 -7.56 -6.28
N TYR A 150 -9.81 -6.75 -5.62
CA TYR A 150 -10.19 -5.40 -5.17
C TYR A 150 -9.58 -4.26 -6.01
N LYS A 151 -8.73 -4.55 -7.01
CA LYS A 151 -8.08 -3.51 -7.81
C LYS A 151 -7.99 -3.92 -9.28
N LYS A 152 -8.51 -3.06 -10.15
CA LYS A 152 -8.33 -3.28 -11.60
C LYS A 152 -6.85 -3.19 -11.97
N PRO A 153 -6.35 -4.09 -12.84
CA PRO A 153 -4.97 -4.03 -13.32
C PRO A 153 -4.71 -2.69 -14.01
N MET A 154 -3.55 -2.13 -13.72
CA MET A 154 -3.14 -0.86 -14.31
C MET A 154 -2.57 -1.08 -15.71
N PRO A 155 -2.86 -0.21 -16.70
CA PRO A 155 -2.20 -0.24 -17.99
C PRO A 155 -0.68 -0.14 -17.84
N ARG A 156 0.07 -0.91 -18.65
CA ARG A 156 1.55 -0.96 -18.62
C ARG A 156 2.21 0.42 -18.62
N ALA A 157 1.80 1.30 -19.53
CA ALA A 157 2.35 2.65 -19.64
C ALA A 157 2.20 3.44 -18.32
N LYS A 158 1.07 3.28 -17.61
CA LYS A 158 0.86 3.92 -16.32
C LYS A 158 1.72 3.29 -15.22
N ALA A 159 1.94 1.98 -15.25
CA ALA A 159 2.82 1.30 -14.31
C ALA A 159 4.27 1.80 -14.47
N PHE A 160 4.77 1.95 -15.71
CA PHE A 160 6.09 2.52 -15.96
C PHE A 160 6.20 3.98 -15.53
N SER A 161 5.19 4.82 -15.76
CA SER A 161 5.19 6.20 -15.25
C SER A 161 5.31 6.26 -13.70
N ILE A 162 4.77 5.27 -12.99
CA ILE A 162 4.95 5.18 -11.52
C ILE A 162 6.38 4.76 -11.18
N LEU A 163 6.95 3.78 -11.88
CA LEU A 163 8.35 3.37 -11.67
C LEU A 163 9.32 4.54 -11.95
N GLU A 164 9.08 5.33 -12.99
CA GLU A 164 9.86 6.53 -13.31
C GLU A 164 9.75 7.59 -12.19
N ALA A 165 8.55 7.85 -11.68
CA ALA A 165 8.38 8.74 -10.53
C ALA A 165 9.14 8.23 -9.29
N MET A 166 9.19 6.92 -9.06
CA MET A 166 9.98 6.34 -7.97
C MET A 166 11.50 6.46 -8.22
N VAL A 167 11.95 6.50 -9.47
CA VAL A 167 13.35 6.84 -9.81
C VAL A 167 13.64 8.29 -9.46
N GLU A 168 12.75 9.22 -9.79
CA GLU A 168 12.90 10.65 -9.44
C GLU A 168 12.94 10.86 -7.91
N GLU A 169 12.20 10.06 -7.15
CA GLU A 169 12.24 10.03 -5.68
C GLU A 169 13.53 9.36 -5.13
N GLY A 170 14.41 8.85 -5.99
CA GLY A 170 15.63 8.16 -5.60
C GLY A 170 15.41 6.75 -4.99
N LYS A 171 14.23 6.17 -5.16
CA LYS A 171 13.89 4.84 -4.63
C LYS A 171 14.39 3.69 -5.49
N LEU A 172 14.33 3.85 -6.80
CA LEU A 172 14.68 2.83 -7.78
C LEU A 172 15.90 3.24 -8.63
N ASP A 173 16.62 2.25 -9.12
CA ASP A 173 17.73 2.43 -10.04
C ASP A 173 17.19 2.69 -11.45
N GLY A 174 17.36 3.92 -11.95
CA GLY A 174 16.80 4.36 -13.22
C GLY A 174 17.34 3.59 -14.44
N GLN A 175 18.58 3.12 -14.40
CA GLN A 175 19.12 2.31 -15.48
C GLN A 175 18.47 0.92 -15.51
N LEU A 176 18.23 0.33 -14.35
CA LEU A 176 17.56 -0.96 -14.25
C LEU A 176 16.08 -0.87 -14.63
N VAL A 177 15.39 0.21 -14.26
CA VAL A 177 14.00 0.46 -14.68
C VAL A 177 13.90 0.52 -16.19
N LYS A 178 14.81 1.26 -16.85
CA LYS A 178 14.85 1.37 -18.33
C LYS A 178 15.08 0.00 -18.98
N TRP A 179 16.06 -0.78 -18.53
CA TRP A 179 16.30 -2.11 -19.06
C TRP A 179 15.13 -3.08 -18.82
N PHE A 180 14.46 -2.94 -17.68
CA PHE A 180 13.27 -3.74 -17.38
C PHE A 180 12.11 -3.40 -18.34
N GLU A 181 11.89 -2.12 -18.64
CA GLU A 181 10.91 -1.67 -19.63
C GLU A 181 11.18 -2.25 -21.02
N GLU A 182 12.42 -2.12 -21.50
CA GLU A 182 12.87 -2.67 -22.78
C GLU A 182 12.62 -4.20 -22.85
N ALA A 183 12.93 -4.93 -21.78
CA ALA A 183 12.70 -6.37 -21.68
C ALA A 183 11.22 -6.76 -21.72
N ILE A 184 10.38 -6.01 -21.01
CA ILE A 184 8.91 -6.22 -21.01
C ILE A 184 8.32 -5.94 -22.39
N GLU A 185 8.74 -4.87 -23.05
CA GLU A 185 8.29 -4.55 -24.41
C GLU A 185 8.69 -5.65 -25.42
N TYR A 186 9.92 -6.14 -25.32
CA TYR A 186 10.40 -7.23 -26.15
C TYR A 186 9.56 -8.51 -25.96
N TYR A 187 9.32 -8.91 -24.72
CA TYR A 187 8.52 -10.09 -24.37
C TYR A 187 7.10 -10.02 -24.96
N TYR A 188 6.45 -8.87 -24.87
CA TYR A 188 5.08 -8.73 -25.39
C TYR A 188 5.04 -8.70 -26.92
N LYS A 189 6.04 -8.15 -27.59
CA LYS A 189 6.13 -8.22 -29.06
C LYS A 189 6.29 -9.66 -29.56
N GLU A 190 7.14 -10.46 -28.92
CA GLU A 190 7.30 -11.87 -29.29
C GLU A 190 6.01 -12.67 -29.09
N THR A 191 5.30 -12.46 -27.97
CA THR A 191 4.04 -13.18 -27.66
C THR A 191 2.89 -12.78 -28.58
N GLU A 192 2.85 -11.56 -29.11
CA GLU A 192 1.88 -11.13 -30.10
C GLU A 192 2.19 -11.73 -31.49
N ASP A 193 3.45 -11.79 -31.88
CA ASP A 193 3.89 -12.40 -33.13
C ASP A 193 3.64 -13.93 -33.16
N GLU A 194 3.75 -14.62 -32.01
CA GLU A 194 3.44 -16.05 -31.91
C GLU A 194 1.94 -16.35 -32.01
N LYS A 195 1.06 -15.46 -31.54
CA LYS A 195 -0.40 -15.60 -31.62
C LYS A 195 -0.95 -15.35 -33.02
N ASN A 196 -0.17 -14.66 -33.89
CA ASN A 196 -0.55 -14.32 -35.26
C ASN A 196 0.03 -15.29 -36.31
N LYS A 197 0.73 -16.34 -35.90
CA LYS A 197 1.21 -17.47 -36.72
C LYS A 197 0.34 -18.70 -36.56
#